data_aa63dbdfcf7eb3364d68358b63f3f915
#
_entry.id   aa63dbdfcf7eb3364d68358b63f3f915
#
_cell.length_a   1.000
_cell.length_b   1.000
_cell.length_c   1.000
_cell.angle_alpha   90.00
_cell.angle_beta   90.00
_cell.angle_gamma   90.00
#
_symmetry.space_group_name_H-M   'P 1'
#
loop_
_entity.id
_entity.type
_entity.pdbx_description
1 polymer ?
#
loop_
_entity_poly.entity_id
_entity_poly.type
_entity_poly.pdbx_seq_one_letter_code
_entity_poly.pdbx_strand_id
1 'polypeptide(L)'
;MPVKLIMTWDIAPDHEQDYFEFVVSEFIPGIQRLGLEPAEAWATIYGDYPQIQVGMLAADTSSAKRIMASQDWSQLQEKLFTFVANFGYKVVPARGGFQF
;
A
#
# COMPACT_ATOMS: atom_id res chain seq x y z
N MET A 1 0.92 -16.87 -10.65
CA MET A 1 2.04 -15.93 -10.75
C MET A 1 1.88 -14.80 -9.77
N PRO A 2 2.86 -14.58 -8.89
CA PRO A 2 2.76 -13.47 -7.94
C PRO A 2 2.71 -12.13 -8.65
N VAL A 3 1.97 -11.22 -8.05
CA VAL A 3 1.90 -9.84 -8.50
C VAL A 3 2.25 -8.92 -7.35
N LYS A 4 2.68 -7.73 -7.69
CA LYS A 4 2.98 -6.69 -6.70
C LYS A 4 1.96 -5.57 -6.83
N LEU A 5 1.33 -5.24 -5.72
CA LEU A 5 0.48 -4.07 -5.61
C LEU A 5 1.33 -2.93 -5.10
N ILE A 6 1.50 -1.91 -5.92
CA ILE A 6 2.29 -0.73 -5.56
C ILE A 6 1.32 0.41 -5.26
N MET A 7 1.42 0.96 -4.06
CA MET A 7 0.60 2.08 -3.64
C MET A 7 1.49 3.28 -3.33
N THR A 8 1.01 4.46 -3.67
CA THR A 8 1.74 5.71 -3.43
C THR A 8 0.80 6.74 -2.82
N TRP A 9 1.35 7.58 -1.94
CA TRP A 9 0.59 8.68 -1.35
C TRP A 9 1.52 9.69 -0.69
N ASP A 10 0.94 10.85 -0.34
CA ASP A 10 1.60 11.86 0.47
C ASP A 10 0.94 11.86 1.85
N ILE A 11 1.72 12.08 2.89
CA ILE A 11 1.18 12.21 4.25
C ILE A 11 0.57 13.60 4.39
N ALA A 12 -0.69 13.67 4.83
CA ALA A 12 -1.36 14.95 5.00
C ALA A 12 -0.67 15.77 6.10
N PRO A 13 -0.53 17.11 5.90
CA PRO A 13 0.09 17.97 6.90
C PRO A 13 -0.61 17.85 8.26
N ASP A 14 0.17 17.92 9.32
CA ASP A 14 -0.29 17.88 10.72
C ASP A 14 -0.91 16.55 11.16
N HIS A 15 -0.76 15.49 10.36
CA HIS A 15 -1.29 14.16 10.68
C HIS A 15 -0.20 13.09 10.75
N GLU A 16 1.06 13.48 10.78
CA GLU A 16 2.17 12.53 10.66
C GLU A 16 2.15 11.48 11.77
N GLN A 17 1.94 11.90 13.02
CA GLN A 17 1.96 10.97 14.14
C GLN A 17 0.78 10.01 14.07
N ASP A 18 -0.41 10.51 13.84
CA ASP A 18 -1.61 9.69 13.72
C ASP A 18 -1.50 8.72 12.53
N TYR A 19 -0.90 9.19 11.44
CA TYR A 19 -0.64 8.36 10.27
C TYR A 19 0.25 7.17 10.62
N PHE A 20 1.37 7.41 11.28
CA PHE A 20 2.30 6.33 11.64
C PHE A 20 1.67 5.33 12.61
N GLU A 21 0.91 5.82 13.58
CA GLU A 21 0.19 4.95 14.50
C GLU A 21 -0.81 4.07 13.76
N PHE A 22 -1.58 4.65 12.85
CA PHE A 22 -2.54 3.90 12.05
C PHE A 22 -1.84 2.84 11.20
N VAL A 23 -0.77 3.21 10.49
CA VAL A 23 -0.08 2.28 9.60
C VAL A 23 0.45 1.08 10.37
N VAL A 24 1.09 1.31 11.49
CA VAL A 24 1.72 0.24 12.29
C VAL A 24 0.69 -0.63 12.99
N SER A 25 -0.37 -0.03 13.56
CA SER A 25 -1.31 -0.78 14.39
C SER A 25 -2.50 -1.33 13.63
N GLU A 26 -2.87 -0.76 12.49
CA GLU A 26 -4.09 -1.18 11.78
C GLU A 26 -3.84 -1.53 10.31
N PHE A 27 -3.14 -0.67 9.57
CA PHE A 27 -3.04 -0.84 8.12
C PHE A 27 -2.22 -2.07 7.76
N ILE A 28 -0.98 -2.15 8.22
CA ILE A 28 -0.11 -3.29 7.92
C ILE A 28 -0.72 -4.61 8.41
N PRO A 29 -1.14 -4.72 9.68
CA PRO A 29 -1.80 -5.96 10.11
C PRO A 29 -3.08 -6.28 9.33
N GLY A 30 -3.84 -5.25 8.96
CA GLY A 30 -5.07 -5.44 8.20
C GLY A 30 -4.83 -6.01 6.81
N ILE A 31 -3.86 -5.47 6.08
CA ILE A 31 -3.56 -5.97 4.75
C ILE A 31 -2.94 -7.37 4.79
N GLN A 32 -2.20 -7.69 5.83
CA GLN A 32 -1.67 -9.05 6.01
C GLN A 32 -2.80 -10.05 6.22
N ARG A 33 -3.82 -9.69 6.98
CA ARG A 33 -5.00 -10.55 7.15
C ARG A 33 -5.76 -10.76 5.86
N LEU A 34 -5.70 -9.80 4.93
CA LEU A 34 -6.34 -9.95 3.63
C LEU A 34 -5.54 -10.81 2.66
N GLY A 35 -4.31 -11.14 3.00
CA GLY A 35 -3.46 -11.97 2.15
C GLY A 35 -2.41 -11.21 1.38
N LEU A 36 -2.21 -9.93 1.66
CA LEU A 36 -1.13 -9.16 1.05
C LEU A 36 0.08 -9.21 1.97
N GLU A 37 1.25 -9.41 1.37
CA GLU A 37 2.49 -9.49 2.12
C GLU A 37 3.33 -8.24 1.84
N PRO A 38 3.65 -7.44 2.87
CA PRO A 38 4.51 -6.28 2.67
C PRO A 38 5.88 -6.71 2.15
N ALA A 39 6.34 -6.08 1.08
CA ALA A 39 7.61 -6.40 0.44
C ALA A 39 8.61 -5.26 0.55
N GLU A 40 8.15 -4.01 0.37
CA GLU A 40 9.05 -2.87 0.39
C GLU A 40 8.29 -1.60 0.73
N ALA A 41 9.01 -0.60 1.24
CA ALA A 41 8.47 0.72 1.49
C ALA A 41 9.57 1.75 1.25
N TRP A 42 9.21 2.83 0.58
CA TRP A 42 10.14 3.91 0.24
C TRP A 42 9.54 5.24 0.68
N ALA A 43 10.39 6.12 1.18
CA ALA A 43 10.01 7.50 1.47
C ALA A 43 10.87 8.42 0.60
N THR A 44 10.23 9.37 -0.06
CA THR A 44 10.91 10.38 -0.87
C THR A 44 10.96 11.69 -0.10
N ILE A 45 12.14 12.23 0.07
CA ILE A 45 12.34 13.46 0.84
C ILE A 45 12.33 14.69 -0.08
N TYR A 46 12.70 14.52 -1.34
CA TYR A 46 12.83 15.62 -2.30
C TYR A 46 12.09 15.32 -3.59
N GLY A 47 11.66 16.38 -4.28
CA GLY A 47 11.14 16.31 -5.64
C GLY A 47 9.63 16.23 -5.70
N ASP A 48 9.12 16.02 -6.91
CA ASP A 48 7.68 16.03 -7.22
C ASP A 48 7.09 14.61 -7.17
N TYR A 49 7.81 13.67 -6.57
CA TYR A 49 7.35 12.28 -6.46
C TYR A 49 6.49 12.08 -5.22
N PRO A 50 5.61 11.07 -5.23
CA PRO A 50 4.86 10.74 -4.03
C PRO A 50 5.80 10.52 -2.85
N GLN A 51 5.38 10.97 -1.69
CA GLN A 51 6.20 10.92 -0.49
C GLN A 51 6.44 9.48 -0.01
N ILE A 52 5.43 8.64 -0.14
CA ILE A 52 5.50 7.24 0.31
C ILE A 52 5.15 6.33 -0.86
N GLN A 53 5.90 5.25 -0.99
CA GLN A 53 5.59 4.17 -1.91
C GLN A 53 5.72 2.86 -1.16
N VAL A 54 4.70 2.02 -1.22
CA VAL A 54 4.74 0.69 -0.63
C VAL A 54 4.43 -0.36 -1.68
N GLY A 55 5.13 -1.48 -1.62
CA GLY A 55 4.89 -2.62 -2.48
C GLY A 55 4.46 -3.82 -1.66
N MET A 56 3.40 -4.49 -2.10
CA MET A 56 2.85 -5.64 -1.42
C MET A 56 2.68 -6.77 -2.40
N LEU A 57 2.95 -8.00 -1.95
CA LEU A 57 2.85 -9.18 -2.80
C LEU A 57 1.49 -9.83 -2.63
N ALA A 58 0.88 -10.22 -3.74
CA ALA A 58 -0.30 -11.06 -3.78
C ALA A 58 0.01 -12.32 -4.58
N ALA A 59 -0.73 -13.39 -4.31
CA ALA A 59 -0.48 -14.68 -4.94
C ALA A 59 -0.60 -14.63 -6.47
N ASP A 60 -1.59 -13.89 -6.96
CA ASP A 60 -1.84 -13.71 -8.39
C ASP A 60 -2.75 -12.50 -8.60
N THR A 61 -3.00 -12.20 -9.88
CA THR A 61 -3.86 -11.07 -10.25
C THR A 61 -5.29 -11.23 -9.73
N SER A 62 -5.82 -12.43 -9.77
CA SER A 62 -7.19 -12.70 -9.30
C SER A 62 -7.30 -12.42 -7.80
N SER A 63 -6.31 -12.86 -7.03
CA SER A 63 -6.27 -12.59 -5.58
C SER A 63 -6.18 -11.10 -5.30
N ALA A 64 -5.31 -10.38 -6.03
CA ALA A 64 -5.18 -8.94 -5.86
C ALA A 64 -6.50 -8.22 -6.14
N LYS A 65 -7.17 -8.57 -7.24
CA LYS A 65 -8.46 -7.97 -7.60
C LYS A 65 -9.52 -8.26 -6.55
N ARG A 66 -9.57 -9.50 -6.05
CA ARG A 66 -10.54 -9.88 -5.01
C ARG A 66 -10.32 -9.07 -3.74
N ILE A 67 -9.07 -8.93 -3.32
CA ILE A 67 -8.73 -8.14 -2.13
C ILE A 67 -9.12 -6.68 -2.32
N MET A 68 -8.77 -6.10 -3.47
CA MET A 68 -9.07 -4.68 -3.75
C MET A 68 -10.57 -4.42 -3.86
N ALA A 69 -11.37 -5.45 -4.16
CA ALA A 69 -12.83 -5.34 -4.23
C ALA A 69 -13.51 -5.65 -2.89
N SER A 70 -12.76 -6.08 -1.88
CA SER A 70 -13.34 -6.49 -0.61
C SER A 70 -13.75 -5.28 0.24
N GLN A 71 -14.73 -5.51 1.10
CA GLN A 71 -15.19 -4.49 2.04
C GLN A 71 -14.11 -4.17 3.08
N ASP A 72 -13.35 -5.17 3.51
CA ASP A 72 -12.27 -4.97 4.47
C ASP A 72 -11.20 -4.03 3.92
N TRP A 73 -10.83 -4.19 2.65
CA TRP A 73 -9.90 -3.27 2.00
C TRP A 73 -10.50 -1.87 1.92
N SER A 74 -11.77 -1.76 1.54
CA SER A 74 -12.45 -0.48 1.43
C SER A 74 -12.43 0.28 2.76
N GLN A 75 -12.64 -0.43 3.87
CA GLN A 75 -12.61 0.19 5.19
C GLN A 75 -11.21 0.67 5.58
N LEU A 76 -10.18 -0.14 5.30
CA LEU A 76 -8.80 0.26 5.55
C LEU A 76 -8.41 1.48 4.70
N GLN A 77 -8.83 1.48 3.44
CA GLN A 77 -8.56 2.58 2.53
C GLN A 77 -9.23 3.88 2.99
N GLU A 78 -10.46 3.80 3.45
CA GLU A 78 -11.15 4.99 3.96
C GLU A 78 -10.41 5.59 5.15
N LYS A 79 -9.94 4.76 6.07
CA LYS A 79 -9.15 5.24 7.20
C LYS A 79 -7.84 5.85 6.75
N LEU A 80 -7.16 5.18 5.82
CA LEU A 80 -5.91 5.72 5.28
C LEU A 80 -6.12 7.10 4.68
N PHE A 81 -7.22 7.30 3.95
CA PHE A 81 -7.51 8.58 3.31
C PHE A 81 -7.70 9.73 4.30
N THR A 82 -7.99 9.42 5.58
CA THR A 82 -8.04 10.45 6.62
C THR A 82 -6.67 11.10 6.82
N PHE A 83 -5.59 10.37 6.57
CA PHE A 83 -4.23 10.79 6.90
C PHE A 83 -3.36 11.09 5.69
N VAL A 84 -3.82 10.77 4.47
CA VAL A 84 -3.00 10.90 3.27
C VAL A 84 -3.73 11.63 2.16
N ALA A 85 -2.94 12.10 1.18
CA ALA A 85 -3.45 12.75 -0.01
C ALA A 85 -2.78 12.13 -1.24
N ASN A 86 -3.38 12.34 -2.40
CA ASN A 86 -2.80 11.94 -3.69
C ASN A 86 -2.53 10.44 -3.78
N PHE A 87 -3.46 9.65 -3.26
CA PHE A 87 -3.34 8.19 -3.29
C PHE A 87 -3.42 7.66 -4.73
N GLY A 88 -2.53 6.73 -5.05
CA GLY A 88 -2.58 6.02 -6.32
C GLY A 88 -2.11 4.59 -6.13
N TYR A 89 -2.48 3.71 -7.04
CA TYR A 89 -1.98 2.34 -7.01
C TYR A 89 -1.89 1.74 -8.41
N LYS A 90 -1.07 0.70 -8.52
CA LYS A 90 -1.00 -0.12 -9.73
C LYS A 90 -0.62 -1.54 -9.35
N VAL A 91 -1.00 -2.49 -10.20
CA VAL A 91 -0.64 -3.90 -10.03
C VAL A 91 0.33 -4.25 -11.14
N VAL A 92 1.48 -4.81 -10.77
CA VAL A 92 2.52 -5.19 -11.73
C VAL A 92 2.94 -6.63 -11.45
N PRO A 93 3.49 -7.35 -12.45
CA PRO A 93 4.04 -8.67 -12.19
C PRO A 93 5.14 -8.58 -11.14
N ALA A 94 5.10 -9.50 -10.17
CA ALA A 94 6.18 -9.61 -9.18
C ALA A 94 7.18 -10.59 -9.75
N ARG A 95 8.33 -10.07 -10.13
CA ARG A 95 9.40 -10.89 -10.67
C ARG A 95 10.43 -11.15 -9.59
N GLY A 96 11.17 -12.23 -9.75
CA GLY A 96 12.28 -12.49 -8.85
C GLY A 96 13.28 -11.34 -8.85
N GLY A 97 14.13 -11.26 -7.83
CA GLY A 97 14.98 -10.10 -7.58
C GLY A 97 15.96 -9.72 -8.68
N PHE A 98 16.13 -10.52 -9.69
CA PHE A 98 17.11 -10.26 -10.75
C PHE A 98 16.45 -10.28 -12.12
N GLN A 99 15.54 -9.38 -12.31
CA GLN A 99 14.87 -9.22 -13.60
C GLN A 99 15.50 -8.06 -14.34
N PHE A 100 16.37 -8.39 -15.21
CA PHE A 100 17.09 -7.43 -16.06
C PHE A 100 16.69 -7.60 -17.50
#